data_1904e5385771c1a51b667a10d9ad1e6b
#
_entry.id   1904e5385771c1a51b667a10d9ad1e6b
#
_cell.length_a   1.000
_cell.length_b   1.000
_cell.length_c   1.000
_cell.angle_alpha   90.00
_cell.angle_beta   90.00
_cell.angle_gamma   90.00
#
_symmetry.space_group_name_H-M   'P 1'
#
loop_
_entity.id
_entity.type
_entity.pdbx_description
1 polymer ?
#
loop_
_entity_poly.entity_id
_entity_poly.type
_entity_poly.pdbx_seq_one_letter_code
_entity_poly.pdbx_strand_id
1 'polypeptide(L)'
;SNKVLVFNIGFNKKGFEQVNNWIYYPETKYPFYRIGFYDNIFNSDRLSVYVEIGFKEQDVIDEEKALKQTLEGMKLAGIISDHEVVSMCSIVMDPAYVHVTKEMEQDRELKRKSLSDKNIYSIGRYGSWIYCSIEDNIKESKYLAKQLSL
;
A
#
# COMPACT_ATOMS: atom_id res chain seq x y z
N SER A 1 5.69 13.30 5.73
CA SER A 1 4.74 12.29 5.24
C SER A 1 4.41 12.52 3.77
N ASN A 2 3.71 11.57 3.17
CA ASN A 2 3.10 11.72 1.86
C ASN A 2 1.67 11.19 1.91
N LYS A 3 0.90 11.47 0.85
CA LYS A 3 -0.44 10.94 0.64
C LYS A 3 -0.41 9.88 -0.46
N VAL A 4 -1.32 8.92 -0.39
CA VAL A 4 -1.55 7.96 -1.48
C VAL A 4 -3.05 7.90 -1.76
N LEU A 5 -3.40 8.11 -3.01
CA LEU A 5 -4.73 7.82 -3.52
C LEU A 5 -4.72 6.39 -4.06
N VAL A 6 -5.67 5.60 -3.60
CA VAL A 6 -5.88 4.23 -4.08
C VAL A 6 -7.24 4.16 -4.77
N PHE A 7 -7.23 3.72 -6.01
CA PHE A 7 -8.45 3.29 -6.70
C PHE A 7 -8.56 1.78 -6.66
N ASN A 8 -9.71 1.26 -6.24
CA ASN A 8 -10.09 -0.13 -6.46
C ASN A 8 -11.10 -0.14 -7.62
N ILE A 9 -10.76 -0.83 -8.71
CA ILE A 9 -11.53 -0.79 -9.95
C ILE A 9 -11.84 -2.21 -10.42
N GLY A 10 -13.12 -2.49 -10.66
CA GLY A 10 -13.59 -3.70 -11.30
C GLY A 10 -14.03 -3.45 -12.73
N PHE A 11 -13.70 -4.37 -13.63
CA PHE A 11 -14.01 -4.28 -15.05
C PHE A 11 -14.95 -5.41 -15.50
N ASN A 12 -15.58 -5.22 -16.67
CA ASN A 12 -16.55 -6.15 -17.24
C ASN A 12 -15.95 -7.47 -17.76
N LYS A 13 -14.64 -7.53 -17.98
CA LYS A 13 -13.93 -8.70 -18.52
C LYS A 13 -12.51 -8.87 -17.95
N LYS A 14 -11.87 -10.00 -18.22
CA LYS A 14 -10.52 -10.34 -17.77
C LYS A 14 -9.49 -9.40 -18.39
N GLY A 15 -8.46 -9.06 -17.62
CA GLY A 15 -7.31 -8.27 -18.07
C GLY A 15 -6.30 -9.09 -18.88
N PHE A 16 -5.33 -8.39 -19.48
CA PHE A 16 -4.25 -9.04 -20.24
C PHE A 16 -3.15 -9.58 -19.33
N GLU A 17 -2.92 -8.93 -18.18
CA GLU A 17 -1.99 -9.42 -17.16
C GLU A 17 -2.65 -10.52 -16.33
N GLN A 18 -2.07 -11.72 -16.34
CA GLN A 18 -2.65 -12.89 -15.69
C GLN A 18 -1.67 -13.65 -14.78
N VAL A 19 -0.49 -13.09 -14.56
CA VAL A 19 0.60 -13.78 -13.83
C VAL A 19 0.99 -13.04 -12.58
N ASN A 20 1.20 -11.73 -12.69
CA ASN A 20 1.70 -10.94 -11.58
C ASN A 20 0.59 -10.57 -10.60
N ASN A 21 0.88 -10.60 -9.30
CA ASN A 21 -0.04 -10.12 -8.27
C ASN A 21 0.01 -8.59 -8.15
N TRP A 22 1.15 -7.96 -8.51
CA TRP A 22 1.33 -6.51 -8.65
C TRP A 22 2.52 -6.19 -9.54
N ILE A 23 2.48 -5.00 -10.14
CA ILE A 23 3.55 -4.45 -10.97
C ILE A 23 3.85 -3.02 -10.51
N TYR A 24 5.14 -2.68 -10.42
CA TYR A 24 5.61 -1.32 -10.21
C TYR A 24 5.92 -0.63 -11.53
N TYR A 25 5.56 0.65 -11.62
CA TYR A 25 5.74 1.52 -12.77
C TYR A 25 6.64 2.71 -12.39
N PRO A 26 7.96 2.60 -12.57
CA PRO A 26 8.90 3.67 -12.18
C PRO A 26 8.91 4.85 -13.16
N GLU A 27 8.36 4.68 -14.38
CA GLU A 27 8.37 5.73 -15.39
C GLU A 27 7.33 6.80 -15.13
N THR A 28 7.74 8.05 -15.22
CA THR A 28 6.90 9.24 -14.97
C THR A 28 5.78 9.45 -15.98
N LYS A 29 5.77 8.70 -17.10
CA LYS A 29 4.67 8.72 -18.07
C LYS A 29 3.37 8.11 -17.53
N TYR A 30 3.47 7.28 -16.47
CA TYR A 30 2.31 6.71 -15.80
C TYR A 30 1.94 7.55 -14.58
N PRO A 31 0.64 7.82 -14.34
CA PRO A 31 0.22 8.59 -13.18
C PRO A 31 0.31 7.81 -11.86
N PHE A 32 0.47 6.50 -11.92
CA PHE A 32 0.55 5.58 -10.80
C PHE A 32 1.93 4.95 -10.69
N TYR A 33 2.29 4.53 -9.49
CA TYR A 33 3.55 3.83 -9.26
C TYR A 33 3.38 2.32 -9.05
N ARG A 34 2.17 1.84 -8.76
CA ARG A 34 1.87 0.42 -8.57
C ARG A 34 0.44 0.10 -8.97
N ILE A 35 0.27 -1.06 -9.59
CA ILE A 35 -1.03 -1.70 -9.82
C ILE A 35 -0.96 -3.12 -9.26
N GLY A 36 -1.96 -3.51 -8.48
CA GLY A 36 -2.12 -4.88 -8.03
C GLY A 36 -3.37 -5.51 -8.62
N PHE A 37 -3.33 -6.83 -8.79
CA PHE A 37 -4.31 -7.62 -9.51
C PHE A 37 -4.99 -8.60 -8.55
N TYR A 38 -6.15 -8.24 -8.03
CA TYR A 38 -6.95 -9.10 -7.17
C TYR A 38 -7.43 -10.35 -7.89
N ASP A 39 -7.79 -10.21 -9.18
CA ASP A 39 -8.26 -11.31 -10.00
C ASP A 39 -7.20 -12.40 -10.21
N ASN A 40 -5.92 -12.07 -10.21
CA ASN A 40 -4.84 -13.06 -10.24
C ASN A 40 -4.68 -13.77 -8.88
N ILE A 41 -4.87 -13.05 -7.77
CA ILE A 41 -4.81 -13.63 -6.42
C ILE A 41 -5.97 -14.57 -6.17
N PHE A 42 -7.18 -14.17 -6.56
CA PHE A 42 -8.42 -14.91 -6.30
C PHE A 42 -8.89 -15.78 -7.47
N ASN A 43 -8.14 -15.80 -8.57
CA ASN A 43 -8.46 -16.54 -9.80
C ASN A 43 -9.88 -16.26 -10.31
N SER A 44 -10.23 -14.96 -10.43
CA SER A 44 -11.54 -14.54 -10.92
C SER A 44 -11.53 -14.24 -12.42
N ASP A 45 -12.71 -14.29 -13.05
CA ASP A 45 -12.89 -14.16 -14.51
C ASP A 45 -12.94 -12.71 -14.99
N ARG A 46 -12.89 -11.74 -14.07
CA ARG A 46 -12.96 -10.32 -14.39
C ARG A 46 -11.80 -9.59 -13.74
N LEU A 47 -11.24 -8.63 -14.49
CA LEU A 47 -10.16 -7.78 -13.99
C LEU A 47 -10.65 -6.98 -12.77
N SER A 48 -9.93 -7.13 -11.68
CA SER A 48 -10.11 -6.37 -10.45
C SER A 48 -8.76 -5.92 -9.93
N VAL A 49 -8.56 -4.61 -9.85
CA VAL A 49 -7.26 -4.03 -9.53
C VAL A 49 -7.34 -3.01 -8.39
N TYR A 50 -6.23 -2.83 -7.69
CA TYR A 50 -5.97 -1.61 -6.96
C TYR A 50 -4.85 -0.83 -7.66
N VAL A 51 -5.00 0.48 -7.74
CA VAL A 51 -4.04 1.40 -8.38
C VAL A 51 -3.60 2.45 -7.38
N GLU A 52 -2.30 2.58 -7.17
CA GLU A 52 -1.74 3.51 -6.19
C GLU A 52 -1.04 4.69 -6.85
N ILE A 53 -1.43 5.89 -6.43
CA ILE A 53 -0.91 7.18 -6.92
C ILE A 53 -0.34 7.96 -5.75
N GLY A 54 0.94 8.33 -5.83
CA GLY A 54 1.62 9.10 -4.80
C GLY A 54 1.41 10.61 -4.96
N PHE A 55 1.15 11.29 -3.85
CA PHE A 55 1.03 12.75 -3.77
C PHE A 55 1.91 13.29 -2.65
N LYS A 56 2.34 14.55 -2.79
CA LYS A 56 3.00 15.26 -1.70
C LYS A 56 1.98 15.68 -0.65
N GLU A 57 2.44 15.94 0.56
CA GLU A 57 1.58 16.33 1.68
C GLU A 57 0.71 17.55 1.38
N GLN A 58 1.24 18.55 0.65
CA GLN A 58 0.54 19.79 0.30
C GLN A 58 -0.37 19.68 -0.93
N ASP A 59 -0.33 18.57 -1.67
CA ASP A 59 -1.09 18.44 -2.91
C ASP A 59 -2.60 18.34 -2.60
N VAL A 60 -3.40 19.02 -3.42
CA VAL A 60 -4.86 18.86 -3.46
C VAL A 60 -5.17 17.76 -4.46
N ILE A 61 -5.91 16.74 -4.01
CA ILE A 61 -6.24 15.58 -4.82
C ILE A 61 -7.58 15.82 -5.51
N ASP A 62 -7.55 15.87 -6.84
CA ASP A 62 -8.73 15.85 -7.71
C ASP A 62 -8.94 14.40 -8.17
N GLU A 63 -9.85 13.70 -7.51
CA GLU A 63 -10.08 12.27 -7.74
C GLU A 63 -10.65 11.97 -9.13
N GLU A 64 -11.51 12.84 -9.67
CA GLU A 64 -12.09 12.64 -11.01
C GLU A 64 -11.01 12.74 -12.09
N LYS A 65 -10.18 13.78 -12.00
CA LYS A 65 -9.03 13.94 -12.90
C LYS A 65 -8.04 12.79 -12.75
N ALA A 66 -7.73 12.39 -11.52
CA ALA A 66 -6.82 11.27 -11.24
C ALA A 66 -7.36 9.95 -11.82
N LEU A 67 -8.66 9.68 -11.68
CA LEU A 67 -9.29 8.49 -12.26
C LEU A 67 -9.18 8.46 -13.78
N LYS A 68 -9.49 9.59 -14.44
CA LYS A 68 -9.36 9.69 -15.91
C LYS A 68 -7.93 9.40 -16.35
N GLN A 69 -6.96 10.04 -15.71
CA GLN A 69 -5.54 9.81 -16.02
C GLN A 69 -5.11 8.37 -15.74
N THR A 70 -5.64 7.77 -14.67
CA THR A 70 -5.37 6.35 -14.32
C THR A 70 -5.85 5.42 -15.43
N LEU A 71 -7.07 5.58 -15.92
CA LEU A 71 -7.60 4.75 -16.99
C LEU A 71 -6.84 4.93 -18.32
N GLU A 72 -6.45 6.16 -18.64
CA GLU A 72 -5.58 6.46 -19.79
C GLU A 72 -4.19 5.79 -19.62
N GLY A 73 -3.59 5.89 -18.43
CA GLY A 73 -2.32 5.25 -18.10
C GLY A 73 -2.40 3.71 -18.17
N MET A 74 -3.50 3.12 -17.70
CA MET A 74 -3.72 1.66 -17.80
C MET A 74 -3.85 1.20 -19.25
N LYS A 75 -4.48 1.99 -20.13
CA LYS A 75 -4.50 1.73 -21.58
C LYS A 75 -3.10 1.81 -22.18
N LEU A 76 -2.36 2.85 -21.84
CA LEU A 76 -0.97 3.02 -22.29
C LEU A 76 -0.05 1.89 -21.81
N ALA A 77 -0.28 1.36 -20.61
CA ALA A 77 0.46 0.23 -20.06
C ALA A 77 0.02 -1.13 -20.62
N GLY A 78 -1.01 -1.18 -21.48
CA GLY A 78 -1.52 -2.43 -22.06
C GLY A 78 -2.29 -3.32 -21.07
N ILE A 79 -2.75 -2.77 -19.95
CA ILE A 79 -3.53 -3.52 -18.94
C ILE A 79 -4.99 -3.66 -19.35
N ILE A 80 -5.53 -2.59 -19.91
CA ILE A 80 -6.90 -2.53 -20.43
C ILE A 80 -6.92 -2.01 -21.87
N SER A 81 -7.97 -2.29 -22.61
CA SER A 81 -8.25 -1.72 -23.94
C SER A 81 -9.67 -1.14 -24.00
N ASP A 82 -10.62 -1.93 -24.45
CA ASP A 82 -12.05 -1.67 -24.52
C ASP A 82 -12.80 -2.19 -23.28
N HIS A 83 -12.12 -2.30 -22.15
CA HIS A 83 -12.72 -2.67 -20.86
C HIS A 83 -13.62 -1.55 -20.35
N GLU A 84 -14.75 -1.93 -19.78
CA GLU A 84 -15.69 -1.02 -19.13
C GLU A 84 -15.58 -1.16 -17.62
N VAL A 85 -15.54 -0.02 -16.92
CA VAL A 85 -15.57 0.00 -15.46
C VAL A 85 -16.97 -0.37 -15.00
N VAL A 86 -17.08 -1.42 -14.18
CA VAL A 86 -18.36 -1.87 -13.60
C VAL A 86 -18.51 -1.48 -12.14
N SER A 87 -17.40 -1.24 -11.45
CA SER A 87 -17.38 -0.75 -10.08
C SER A 87 -16.11 0.01 -9.79
N MET A 88 -16.18 1.00 -8.91
CA MET A 88 -15.00 1.76 -8.48
C MET A 88 -15.24 2.32 -7.08
N CYS A 89 -14.20 2.31 -6.27
CA CYS A 89 -14.11 3.13 -5.07
C CYS A 89 -12.71 3.71 -4.93
N SER A 90 -12.61 4.86 -4.29
CA SER A 90 -11.35 5.54 -3.99
C SER A 90 -11.14 5.68 -2.48
N ILE A 91 -9.88 5.67 -2.08
CA ILE A 91 -9.46 5.91 -0.69
C ILE A 91 -8.23 6.81 -0.73
N VAL A 92 -8.29 7.92 -0.01
CA VAL A 92 -7.12 8.77 0.25
C VAL A 92 -6.53 8.38 1.60
N MET A 93 -5.30 7.90 1.58
CA MET A 93 -4.51 7.68 2.79
C MET A 93 -3.68 8.93 3.08
N ASP A 94 -3.95 9.58 4.22
CA ASP A 94 -3.24 10.79 4.67
C ASP A 94 -3.08 10.77 6.21
N PRO A 95 -1.88 10.55 6.73
CA PRO A 95 -0.63 10.20 6.02
C PRO A 95 -0.61 8.74 5.54
N ALA A 96 -0.01 8.50 4.37
CA ALA A 96 0.20 7.14 3.87
C ALA A 96 1.52 6.55 4.36
N TYR A 97 2.61 7.27 4.17
CA TYR A 97 3.94 6.88 4.62
C TYR A 97 4.58 8.01 5.42
N VAL A 98 5.13 7.66 6.58
CA VAL A 98 5.89 8.58 7.42
C VAL A 98 7.38 8.40 7.13
N HIS A 99 8.08 9.49 6.92
CA HIS A 99 9.53 9.45 6.75
C HIS A 99 10.18 9.30 8.12
N VAL A 100 10.83 8.17 8.37
CA VAL A 100 11.53 7.91 9.63
C VAL A 100 12.83 8.73 9.66
N THR A 101 13.01 9.54 10.69
CA THR A 101 14.22 10.32 10.93
C THR A 101 15.01 9.74 12.11
N LYS A 102 16.28 10.12 12.25
CA LYS A 102 17.11 9.68 13.37
C LYS A 102 16.54 10.11 14.72
N GLU A 103 15.96 11.30 14.80
CA GLU A 103 15.32 11.82 16.00
C GLU A 103 14.10 10.95 16.38
N MET A 104 13.30 10.55 15.40
CA MET A 104 12.15 9.65 15.62
C MET A 104 12.62 8.26 16.09
N GLU A 105 13.74 7.76 15.60
CA GLU A 105 14.31 6.49 16.06
C GLU A 105 14.75 6.55 17.52
N GLN A 106 15.41 7.64 17.92
CA GLN A 106 15.83 7.86 19.32
C GLN A 106 14.60 7.99 20.25
N ASP A 107 13.61 8.79 19.88
CA ASP A 107 12.38 8.96 20.66
C ASP A 107 11.61 7.63 20.81
N ARG A 108 11.55 6.83 19.74
CA ARG A 108 10.99 5.49 19.76
C ARG A 108 11.67 4.60 20.79
N GLU A 109 13.00 4.53 20.81
CA GLU A 109 13.73 3.69 21.74
C GLU A 109 13.47 4.10 23.21
N LEU A 110 13.44 5.41 23.49
CA LEU A 110 13.11 5.92 24.81
C LEU A 110 11.70 5.53 25.25
N LYS A 111 10.72 5.67 24.35
CA LYS A 111 9.32 5.29 24.60
C LYS A 111 9.16 3.79 24.81
N ARG A 112 9.78 2.97 23.97
CA ARG A 112 9.75 1.50 24.11
C ARG A 112 10.35 1.07 25.45
N LYS A 113 11.47 1.64 25.86
CA LYS A 113 12.06 1.37 27.17
C LYS A 113 11.12 1.73 28.30
N SER A 114 10.56 2.93 28.28
CA SER A 114 9.59 3.38 29.31
C SER A 114 8.35 2.50 29.39
N LEU A 115 7.92 1.90 28.28
CA LEU A 115 6.81 0.94 28.26
C LEU A 115 7.24 -0.42 28.82
N SER A 116 8.41 -0.93 28.41
CA SER A 116 8.92 -2.22 28.88
C SER A 116 9.20 -2.24 30.38
N ASP A 117 9.63 -1.12 30.96
CA ASP A 117 9.78 -0.94 32.42
C ASP A 117 8.44 -1.11 33.18
N LYS A 118 7.31 -1.03 32.47
CA LYS A 118 5.94 -1.22 32.97
C LYS A 118 5.33 -2.54 32.50
N ASN A 119 6.14 -3.47 31.96
CA ASN A 119 5.69 -4.73 31.35
C ASN A 119 4.72 -4.55 30.16
N ILE A 120 4.84 -3.44 29.44
CA ILE A 120 4.08 -3.18 28.20
C ILE A 120 5.06 -3.28 27.03
N TYR A 121 4.80 -4.20 26.10
CA TYR A 121 5.68 -4.47 24.98
C TYR A 121 5.00 -4.08 23.66
N SER A 122 5.53 -3.02 23.01
CA SER A 122 5.05 -2.53 21.74
C SER A 122 5.87 -3.16 20.60
N ILE A 123 5.22 -3.95 19.74
CA ILE A 123 5.85 -4.73 18.67
C ILE A 123 5.13 -4.55 17.34
N GLY A 124 5.75 -5.06 16.27
CA GLY A 124 5.23 -5.02 14.92
C GLY A 124 5.47 -3.70 14.20
N ARG A 125 5.01 -3.60 12.95
CA ARG A 125 5.29 -2.47 12.07
C ARG A 125 4.99 -1.10 12.70
N TYR A 126 3.85 -0.96 13.34
CA TYR A 126 3.45 0.29 14.01
C TYR A 126 3.98 0.39 15.43
N GLY A 127 4.00 -0.70 16.19
CA GLY A 127 4.48 -0.70 17.57
C GLY A 127 5.99 -0.52 17.68
N SER A 128 6.75 -1.10 16.75
CA SER A 128 8.19 -0.90 16.62
C SER A 128 8.56 0.28 15.71
N TRP A 129 7.59 0.90 15.04
CA TRP A 129 7.76 2.05 14.14
C TRP A 129 8.87 1.82 13.09
N ILE A 130 8.85 0.66 12.42
CA ILE A 130 9.83 0.24 11.43
C ILE A 130 9.16 -0.28 10.16
N TYR A 131 9.86 -0.19 9.05
CA TYR A 131 9.45 -0.90 7.84
C TYR A 131 9.80 -2.38 7.99
N CYS A 132 8.78 -3.21 8.07
CA CYS A 132 8.94 -4.66 8.21
C CYS A 132 7.84 -5.41 7.44
N SER A 133 8.14 -6.66 7.09
CA SER A 133 7.24 -7.60 6.44
C SER A 133 6.30 -8.27 7.46
N ILE A 134 5.32 -9.02 6.95
CA ILE A 134 4.47 -9.89 7.80
C ILE A 134 5.34 -10.94 8.51
N GLU A 135 6.33 -11.49 7.81
CA GLU A 135 7.26 -12.46 8.40
C GLU A 135 8.05 -11.87 9.58
N ASP A 136 8.54 -10.64 9.45
CA ASP A 136 9.26 -9.96 10.52
C ASP A 136 8.37 -9.76 11.75
N ASN A 137 7.10 -9.39 11.56
CA ASN A 137 6.13 -9.27 12.66
C ASN A 137 5.93 -10.62 13.37
N ILE A 138 5.83 -11.73 12.62
CA ILE A 138 5.71 -13.08 13.20
C ILE A 138 6.97 -13.46 13.99
N LYS A 139 8.16 -13.16 13.44
CA LYS A 139 9.44 -13.44 14.11
C LYS A 139 9.57 -12.63 15.41
N GLU A 140 9.25 -11.33 15.38
CA GLU A 140 9.30 -10.46 16.56
C GLU A 140 8.34 -10.96 17.65
N SER A 141 7.10 -11.32 17.27
CA SER A 141 6.12 -11.85 18.20
C SER A 141 6.56 -13.16 18.86
N LYS A 142 7.12 -14.10 18.07
CA LYS A 142 7.67 -15.35 18.60
C LYS A 142 8.87 -15.13 19.53
N TYR A 143 9.72 -14.17 19.19
CA TYR A 143 10.86 -13.82 20.03
C TYR A 143 10.39 -13.27 21.38
N LEU A 144 9.45 -12.31 21.37
CA LEU A 144 8.90 -11.73 22.59
C LEU A 144 8.21 -12.79 23.46
N ALA A 145 7.40 -13.67 22.88
CA ALA A 145 6.75 -14.76 23.62
C ALA A 145 7.75 -15.64 24.37
N LYS A 146 8.87 -16.00 23.70
CA LYS A 146 9.95 -16.75 24.35
C LYS A 146 10.61 -15.99 25.50
N GLN A 147 10.81 -14.66 25.36
CA GLN A 147 11.40 -13.84 26.42
C GLN A 147 10.48 -13.75 27.66
N LEU A 148 9.18 -13.75 27.44
CA LEU A 148 8.18 -13.71 28.51
C LEU A 148 7.83 -15.11 29.07
N SER A 149 8.46 -16.16 28.57
CA SER A 149 8.19 -17.56 28.94
C SER A 149 6.72 -17.99 28.74
N LEU A 150 6.10 -17.46 27.67
CA LEU A 150 4.74 -17.77 27.22
C LEU A 150 4.74 -18.92 26.19
#